data_8a68b35cc2f190dd4442fdc3b1366151
#
_entry.id   8a68b35cc2f190dd4442fdc3b1366151
#
_cell.length_a   1.000
_cell.length_b   1.000
_cell.length_c   1.000
_cell.angle_alpha   90.00
_cell.angle_beta   90.00
_cell.angle_gamma   90.00
#
_symmetry.space_group_name_H-M   'P 1'
#
loop_
_entity.id
_entity.type
_entity.pdbx_description
1 polymer ?
#
loop_
_entity_poly.entity_id
_entity_poly.type
_entity_poly.pdbx_seq_one_letter_code
_entity_poly.pdbx_strand_id
1 'polypeptide(L)'
;MGIHQLELYSSSSHKTFMKAAVCREFGKPWTVEDIQLAPPGPREIRVKIKACAICHSDISYADGIWGGELPTVFGHEASGTILDTGHEVTEFSIGDPVIVTLLRHCGSCFF
;
A
#
# COMPACT_ATOMS: atom_id res chain seq x y z
N MET A 1 -1.20 5.24 8.54
CA MET A 1 -1.59 5.78 7.22
C MET A 1 -1.85 4.62 6.30
N GLY A 2 -3.11 4.37 6.02
CA GLY A 2 -3.49 3.34 5.07
C GLY A 2 -3.08 3.74 3.65
N ILE A 3 -2.98 2.77 2.76
CA ILE A 3 -2.84 3.01 1.33
C ILE A 3 -4.13 3.70 0.89
N HIS A 4 -4.09 5.00 0.66
CA HIS A 4 -5.22 5.80 0.23
C HIS A 4 -5.65 5.44 -1.18
N GLN A 5 -6.94 5.29 -1.31
CA GLN A 5 -7.77 5.27 -2.51
C GLN A 5 -7.80 4.01 -3.35
N LEU A 6 -8.87 3.25 -3.12
CA LEU A 6 -9.53 2.49 -4.18
C LEU A 6 -10.28 3.48 -5.10
N GLU A 7 -9.55 4.27 -5.89
CA GLU A 7 -10.19 4.99 -6.97
C GLU A 7 -10.40 4.07 -8.17
N LEU A 8 -11.64 4.03 -8.64
CA LEU A 8 -12.02 3.40 -9.89
C LEU A 8 -11.42 4.20 -11.06
N TYR A 9 -10.17 3.90 -11.43
CA TYR A 9 -9.56 4.49 -12.62
C TYR A 9 -9.85 3.64 -13.84
N SER A 10 -10.65 4.18 -14.74
CA SER A 10 -10.95 3.62 -16.05
C SER A 10 -9.90 4.06 -17.06
N SER A 11 -8.89 3.21 -17.29
CA SER A 11 -8.20 3.17 -18.59
C SER A 11 -7.44 1.83 -18.73
N SER A 12 -7.39 1.34 -19.96
CA SER A 12 -6.88 0.03 -20.37
C SER A 12 -5.39 -0.16 -20.13
N SER A 13 -5.01 -0.50 -18.91
CA SER A 13 -3.69 -1.02 -18.59
C SER A 13 -3.81 -2.03 -17.46
N HIS A 14 -3.11 -3.12 -17.58
CA HIS A 14 -3.20 -4.36 -16.82
C HIS A 14 -3.61 -4.22 -15.35
N LYS A 15 -4.86 -4.54 -15.08
CA LYS A 15 -5.41 -4.62 -13.73
C LYS A 15 -4.73 -5.78 -12.99
N THR A 16 -4.09 -5.48 -11.88
CA THR A 16 -3.48 -6.49 -11.03
C THR A 16 -4.43 -6.83 -9.90
N PHE A 17 -4.83 -8.10 -9.81
CA PHE A 17 -5.62 -8.61 -8.69
C PHE A 17 -4.69 -9.19 -7.63
N MET A 18 -5.01 -8.95 -6.37
CA MET A 18 -4.30 -9.53 -5.23
C MET A 18 -5.24 -9.77 -4.06
N LYS A 19 -4.84 -10.66 -3.16
CA LYS A 19 -5.53 -10.84 -1.88
C LYS A 19 -5.00 -9.84 -0.86
N ALA A 20 -5.92 -9.24 -0.11
CA ALA A 20 -5.58 -8.35 0.99
C ALA A 20 -6.48 -8.60 2.21
N ALA A 21 -5.93 -8.35 3.40
CA ALA A 21 -6.71 -8.27 4.62
C ALA A 21 -7.31 -6.86 4.71
N VAL A 22 -8.61 -6.76 4.57
CA VAL A 22 -9.35 -5.49 4.47
C VAL A 22 -10.09 -5.22 5.78
N CYS A 23 -9.83 -4.06 6.36
CA CYS A 23 -10.63 -3.52 7.47
C CYS A 23 -11.81 -2.74 6.89
N ARG A 24 -13.04 -3.23 7.12
CA ARG A 24 -14.26 -2.60 6.64
C ARG A 24 -15.02 -1.83 7.70
N GLU A 25 -14.81 -2.20 8.96
CA GLU A 25 -15.45 -1.58 10.11
C GLU A 25 -14.50 -1.60 11.28
N PHE A 26 -14.42 -0.51 12.03
CA PHE A 26 -13.59 -0.43 13.23
C PHE A 26 -14.03 -1.42 14.30
N GLY A 27 -13.06 -2.05 14.97
CA GLY A 27 -13.30 -3.04 16.02
C GLY A 27 -13.91 -4.36 15.55
N LYS A 28 -13.93 -4.62 14.24
CA LYS A 28 -14.38 -5.88 13.66
C LYS A 28 -13.23 -6.67 13.05
N PRO A 29 -13.38 -8.01 12.93
CA PRO A 29 -12.40 -8.83 12.22
C PRO A 29 -12.19 -8.36 10.78
N TRP A 30 -10.95 -8.39 10.32
CA TRP A 30 -10.63 -8.13 8.91
C TRP A 30 -11.06 -9.29 8.05
N THR A 31 -11.38 -8.98 6.81
CA THR A 31 -11.75 -9.98 5.79
C THR A 31 -10.65 -10.10 4.74
N VAL A 32 -10.34 -11.32 4.30
CA VAL A 32 -9.42 -11.53 3.18
C VAL A 32 -10.21 -11.46 1.88
N GLU A 33 -9.90 -10.48 1.06
CA GLU A 33 -10.65 -10.17 -0.16
C GLU A 33 -9.72 -10.10 -1.37
N ASP A 34 -10.28 -10.35 -2.54
CA ASP A 34 -9.60 -10.03 -3.80
C ASP A 34 -9.82 -8.56 -4.11
N ILE A 35 -8.72 -7.81 -4.16
CA ILE A 35 -8.73 -6.39 -4.49
C ILE A 35 -7.99 -6.15 -5.81
N GLN A 36 -8.29 -5.03 -6.42
CA GLN A 36 -7.64 -4.60 -7.65
C GLN A 36 -6.74 -3.40 -7.37
N LEU A 37 -5.49 -3.49 -7.82
CA LEU A 37 -4.55 -2.38 -7.76
C LEU A 37 -4.53 -1.61 -9.08
N ALA A 38 -4.51 -0.29 -8.98
CA ALA A 38 -4.18 0.58 -10.10
C ALA A 38 -2.70 0.41 -10.50
N PRO A 39 -2.31 0.74 -11.72
CA PRO A 39 -0.90 0.88 -12.09
C PRO A 39 -0.21 1.91 -11.19
N PRO A 40 1.10 1.78 -10.96
CA PRO A 40 1.83 2.78 -10.20
C PRO A 40 1.78 4.14 -10.90
N GLY A 41 1.56 5.19 -10.13
CA GLY A 41 1.67 6.58 -10.59
C GLY A 41 3.11 6.94 -11.00
N PRO A 42 3.35 8.15 -11.53
CA PRO A 42 4.66 8.53 -12.10
C PRO A 42 5.85 8.28 -11.18
N ARG A 43 5.71 8.54 -9.88
CA ARG A 43 6.76 8.41 -8.86
C ARG A 43 6.51 7.26 -7.88
N GLU A 44 5.72 6.28 -8.26
CA GLU A 44 5.36 5.16 -7.42
C GLU A 44 6.00 3.86 -7.92
N ILE A 45 6.17 2.93 -7.02
CA ILE A 45 6.59 1.56 -7.32
C ILE A 45 5.52 0.57 -6.87
N ARG A 46 5.43 -0.54 -7.58
CA ARG A 46 4.64 -1.70 -7.16
C ARG A 46 5.56 -2.77 -6.61
N VAL A 47 5.29 -3.20 -5.39
CA VAL A 47 6.12 -4.19 -4.69
C VAL A 47 5.34 -5.49 -4.50
N LYS A 48 5.99 -6.60 -4.87
CA LYS A 48 5.52 -7.94 -4.48
C LYS A 48 5.96 -8.21 -3.04
N ILE A 49 5.02 -8.10 -2.13
CA ILE A 49 5.28 -8.30 -0.71
C ILE A 49 5.66 -9.74 -0.43
N LYS A 50 6.74 -9.94 0.32
CA LYS A 50 7.23 -11.22 0.81
C LYS A 50 6.90 -11.43 2.28
N ALA A 51 6.96 -10.36 3.07
CA ALA A 51 6.59 -10.35 4.47
C ALA A 51 6.12 -8.95 4.85
N CYS A 52 5.18 -8.89 5.77
CA CYS A 52 4.72 -7.64 6.39
C CYS A 52 4.56 -7.89 7.88
N ALA A 53 5.26 -7.10 8.69
CA ALA A 53 5.09 -7.14 10.14
C ALA A 53 3.78 -6.45 10.54
N ILE A 54 3.22 -6.87 11.66
CA ILE A 54 2.06 -6.21 12.28
C ILE A 54 2.59 -5.29 13.37
N CYS A 55 2.41 -4.00 13.19
CA CYS A 55 2.72 -2.99 14.18
C CYS A 55 1.51 -2.77 15.11
N HIS A 56 1.78 -2.34 16.34
CA HIS A 56 0.70 -1.97 17.26
C HIS A 56 -0.20 -0.85 16.70
N SER A 57 0.36 0.04 15.89
CA SER A 57 -0.40 1.10 15.20
C SER A 57 -1.46 0.56 14.24
N ASP A 58 -1.22 -0.57 13.57
CA ASP A 58 -2.22 -1.20 12.71
C ASP A 58 -3.45 -1.63 13.52
N ILE A 59 -3.21 -2.14 14.74
CA ILE A 59 -4.26 -2.54 15.67
C ILE A 59 -5.03 -1.31 16.16
N SER A 60 -4.32 -0.25 16.58
CA SER A 60 -4.94 0.99 17.06
C SER A 60 -5.80 1.66 15.98
N TYR A 61 -5.37 1.65 14.73
CA TYR A 61 -6.19 2.13 13.61
C TYR A 61 -7.39 1.23 13.37
N ALA A 62 -7.21 -0.10 13.36
CA ALA A 62 -8.30 -1.05 13.14
C ALA A 62 -9.36 -0.98 14.26
N ASP A 63 -8.98 -0.68 15.48
CA ASP A 63 -9.90 -0.44 16.60
C ASP A 63 -10.58 0.93 16.53
N GLY A 64 -10.15 1.81 15.62
CA GLY A 64 -10.72 3.13 15.43
C GLY A 64 -10.23 4.18 16.42
N ILE A 65 -9.19 3.89 17.22
CA ILE A 65 -8.66 4.81 18.24
C ILE A 65 -8.21 6.14 17.63
N TRP A 66 -7.62 6.09 16.43
CA TRP A 66 -7.14 7.29 15.72
C TRP A 66 -8.05 7.71 14.57
N GLY A 67 -9.17 7.03 14.38
CA GLY A 67 -10.06 7.25 13.24
C GLY A 67 -9.41 6.87 11.93
N GLY A 68 -9.93 7.40 10.84
CA GLY A 68 -9.44 7.16 9.48
C GLY A 68 -10.56 6.83 8.53
N GLU A 69 -10.20 6.57 7.28
CA GLU A 69 -11.15 6.20 6.24
C GLU A 69 -11.21 4.68 6.05
N LEU A 70 -12.40 4.16 5.84
CA LEU A 70 -12.65 2.75 5.56
C LEU A 70 -13.38 2.60 4.21
N PRO A 71 -13.20 1.48 3.49
CA PRO A 71 -12.35 0.34 3.82
C PRO A 71 -10.86 0.62 3.62
N THR A 72 -9.99 -0.02 4.42
CA THR A 72 -8.54 0.16 4.37
C THR A 72 -7.79 -1.16 4.47
N VAL A 73 -6.64 -1.25 3.81
CA VAL A 73 -5.63 -2.28 4.00
C VAL A 73 -4.49 -1.67 4.81
N PHE A 74 -4.25 -2.21 6.00
CA PHE A 74 -3.16 -1.77 6.87
C PHE A 74 -1.87 -2.50 6.56
N GLY A 75 -0.76 -1.97 7.05
CA GLY A 75 0.58 -2.49 6.92
C GLY A 75 1.55 -1.44 6.38
N HIS A 76 2.65 -1.22 7.10
CA HIS A 76 3.65 -0.20 6.77
C HIS A 76 5.08 -0.66 7.08
N GLU A 77 5.24 -1.92 7.46
CA GLU A 77 6.53 -2.55 7.76
C GLU A 77 6.68 -3.80 6.88
N ALA A 78 6.93 -3.60 5.60
CA ALA A 78 6.93 -4.68 4.64
C ALA A 78 8.28 -4.83 3.93
N SER A 79 8.54 -6.02 3.42
CA SER A 79 9.66 -6.30 2.53
C SER A 79 9.18 -7.06 1.29
N GLY A 80 9.87 -6.84 0.19
CA GLY A 80 9.49 -7.48 -1.07
C GLY A 80 10.43 -7.18 -2.22
N THR A 81 9.96 -7.42 -3.41
CA THR A 81 10.68 -7.12 -4.65
C THR A 81 9.83 -6.23 -5.55
N ILE A 82 10.47 -5.31 -6.25
CA ILE A 82 9.80 -4.41 -7.18
C ILE A 82 9.28 -5.19 -8.39
N LEU A 83 7.98 -5.02 -8.68
CA LEU A 83 7.32 -5.61 -9.86
C LEU A 83 7.16 -4.61 -11.00
N ASP A 84 6.99 -3.34 -10.65
CA ASP A 84 6.67 -2.30 -11.63
C ASP A 84 7.06 -0.93 -11.08
N THR A 85 7.38 0.02 -11.96
CA THR A 85 7.81 1.38 -11.60
C THR A 85 7.09 2.41 -12.45
N GLY A 86 6.71 3.52 -11.84
CA GLY A 86 6.24 4.69 -12.57
C GLY A 86 7.36 5.31 -13.41
N HIS A 87 7.00 6.07 -14.43
CA HIS A 87 7.94 6.58 -15.45
C HIS A 87 8.93 7.64 -14.94
N GLU A 88 8.70 8.22 -13.77
CA GLU A 88 9.63 9.16 -13.12
C GLU A 88 10.53 8.49 -12.06
N VAL A 89 10.39 7.18 -11.85
CA VAL A 89 11.25 6.44 -10.93
C VAL A 89 12.57 6.10 -11.61
N THR A 90 13.66 6.66 -11.11
CA THR A 90 15.01 6.48 -11.67
C THR A 90 15.96 5.73 -10.75
N GLU A 91 15.64 5.65 -9.45
CA GLU A 91 16.52 5.10 -8.42
C GLU A 91 16.32 3.60 -8.17
N PHE A 92 15.25 3.02 -8.72
CA PHE A 92 14.87 1.63 -8.50
C PHE A 92 14.63 0.92 -9.82
N SER A 93 14.92 -0.38 -9.83
CA SER A 93 14.69 -1.26 -10.98
C SER A 93 13.75 -2.41 -10.62
N ILE A 94 13.04 -2.94 -11.63
CA ILE A 94 12.24 -4.14 -11.45
C ILE A 94 13.14 -5.30 -11.00
N GLY A 95 12.72 -6.01 -9.95
CA GLY A 95 13.46 -7.09 -9.33
C GLY A 95 14.29 -6.70 -8.11
N ASP A 96 14.47 -5.40 -7.84
CA ASP A 96 15.21 -4.95 -6.66
C ASP A 96 14.52 -5.38 -5.37
N PRO A 97 15.27 -5.87 -4.38
CA PRO A 97 14.74 -6.10 -3.04
C PRO A 97 14.58 -4.77 -2.31
N VAL A 98 13.44 -4.57 -1.68
CA VAL A 98 13.11 -3.32 -0.99
C VAL A 98 12.46 -3.56 0.36
N ILE A 99 12.61 -2.59 1.24
CA ILE A 99 11.85 -2.45 2.49
C ILE A 99 10.91 -1.26 2.34
N VAL A 100 9.65 -1.49 2.66
CA VAL A 100 8.62 -0.46 2.72
C VAL A 100 8.50 0.02 4.15
N THR A 101 8.66 1.32 4.37
CA THR A 101 8.61 1.95 5.68
C THR A 101 7.48 2.96 5.79
N LEU A 102 7.16 3.36 7.02
CA LEU A 102 6.19 4.43 7.32
C LEU A 102 6.67 5.81 6.84
N LEU A 103 7.98 6.00 6.72
CA LEU A 103 8.57 7.29 6.39
C LEU A 103 8.24 7.68 4.95
N ARG A 104 7.64 8.85 4.78
CA ARG A 104 7.31 9.42 3.46
C ARG A 104 7.93 10.80 3.34
N HIS A 105 8.53 11.06 2.20
CA HIS A 105 9.04 12.39 1.86
C HIS A 105 8.87 12.65 0.36
N CYS A 106 8.68 13.90 0.00
CA CYS A 106 8.53 14.30 -1.42
C CYS A 106 9.88 14.51 -2.12
N GLY A 107 10.98 14.56 -1.37
CA GLY A 107 12.31 14.87 -1.88
C GLY A 107 12.51 16.30 -2.39
N SER A 108 11.51 17.18 -2.24
CA SER A 108 11.52 18.53 -2.81
C SER A 108 11.32 19.64 -1.77
N CYS A 109 10.87 19.28 -0.58
CA CYS A 109 10.64 20.25 0.50
C CYS A 109 11.79 20.25 1.51
N PHE A 110 11.83 21.28 2.35
CA PHE A 110 12.87 21.46 3.38
C PHE A 110 12.73 20.46 4.54
N PHE A 111 11.52 19.90 4.77
CA PHE A 111 11.21 18.99 5.87
C PHE A 111 11.33 17.53 5.46
#